data_b5b7acbe7573ae2e9a4c8346a2061867
#
_entry.id   b5b7acbe7573ae2e9a4c8346a2061867
#
_cell.length_a   1.000
_cell.length_b   1.000
_cell.length_c   1.000
_cell.angle_alpha   90.00
_cell.angle_beta   90.00
_cell.angle_gamma   90.00
#
_symmetry.space_group_name_H-M   'P 1'
#
loop_
_entity.id
_entity.type
_entity.pdbx_description
1 polymer ?
#
loop_
_entity_poly.entity_id
_entity_poly.type
_entity_poly.pdbx_seq_one_letter_code
_entity_poly.pdbx_strand_id
1 'polypeptide(L)'
;MAKKKKTLPKDFREILDAKDFESFKKVFDTCEIDARGGYGKTTALSFYRIPNDFVRWLVAQGADLEAVDNYKRTALHEQASIRGGDVSVFLELGANVNAVDTYGATPLHFATGHGFNVDAVKKLIEYGANVKAVDDYEQTPLESALSNARNMDLQALAKISSLLLSADNNITQKMKDEVIKKGEDFEFHRENFNKDYLQETEQALDQLYKIFDVPPVKRRLMHDGVSPIKVNGTTWQEQYEALWELLIPSSGSAKTVQGEVVRIAGKVRDEIHRNGGGNWNADFKKMLDAFGLHLKTENSLATADLEKADLIIKDIRKNGDGDDDELHFLCELATKWVLKNPNPVKLEKPAYKR
;
A
#
# COMPACT_ATOMS: atom_id res chain seq x y z
N MET A 1 -2.80 33.98 40.24
CA MET A 1 -2.00 33.35 39.16
C MET A 1 -2.72 33.55 37.82
N ALA A 2 -2.01 33.86 36.77
CA ALA A 2 -2.62 33.95 35.43
C ALA A 2 -3.20 32.58 35.02
N LYS A 3 -4.37 32.56 34.34
CA LYS A 3 -4.99 31.33 33.86
C LYS A 3 -4.10 30.69 32.77
N LYS A 4 -3.69 29.46 32.96
CA LYS A 4 -2.89 28.71 31.97
C LYS A 4 -3.66 28.51 30.66
N LYS A 5 -2.93 28.48 29.55
CA LYS A 5 -3.48 28.27 28.19
C LYS A 5 -3.83 26.79 28.01
N LYS A 6 -4.95 26.53 27.33
CA LYS A 6 -5.38 25.16 26.95
C LYS A 6 -4.81 24.70 25.60
N THR A 7 -3.99 25.57 24.98
CA THR A 7 -3.39 25.28 23.67
C THR A 7 -1.88 25.33 23.77
N LEU A 8 -1.22 24.35 23.18
CA LEU A 8 0.23 24.33 23.01
C LEU A 8 0.67 25.46 22.07
N PRO A 9 1.88 26.00 22.24
CA PRO A 9 2.43 27.00 21.33
C PRO A 9 2.58 26.41 19.91
N LYS A 10 2.54 27.26 18.89
CA LYS A 10 2.60 26.81 17.48
C LYS A 10 3.95 26.16 17.14
N ASP A 11 5.00 26.58 17.76
CA ASP A 11 6.39 26.09 17.65
C ASP A 11 6.69 24.92 18.60
N PHE A 12 5.67 24.31 19.21
CA PHE A 12 5.88 23.19 20.16
C PHE A 12 6.66 22.04 19.55
N ARG A 13 6.46 21.76 18.26
CA ARG A 13 7.21 20.75 17.52
C ARG A 13 8.71 21.06 17.49
N GLU A 14 9.06 22.30 17.22
CA GLU A 14 10.45 22.78 17.17
C GLU A 14 11.13 22.67 18.55
N ILE A 15 10.36 22.96 19.63
CA ILE A 15 10.84 22.80 21.01
C ILE A 15 11.14 21.31 21.30
N LEU A 16 10.29 20.39 20.85
CA LEU A 16 10.53 18.95 20.99
C LEU A 16 11.76 18.49 20.19
N ASP A 17 11.89 18.95 18.96
CA ASP A 17 12.99 18.54 18.06
C ASP A 17 14.35 19.06 18.56
N ALA A 18 14.36 20.19 19.27
CA ALA A 18 15.56 20.72 19.93
C ALA A 18 16.04 19.83 21.08
N LYS A 19 15.19 18.96 21.62
CA LYS A 19 15.47 18.08 22.79
C LYS A 19 15.99 18.83 24.02
N ASP A 20 15.69 20.13 24.13
CA ASP A 20 16.01 20.94 25.30
C ASP A 20 14.93 20.78 26.36
N PHE A 21 15.26 19.98 27.38
CA PHE A 21 14.33 19.63 28.44
C PHE A 21 13.88 20.84 29.26
N GLU A 22 14.75 21.81 29.49
CA GLU A 22 14.39 23.01 30.24
C GLU A 22 13.46 23.94 29.45
N SER A 23 13.71 24.13 28.16
CA SER A 23 12.79 24.86 27.29
C SER A 23 11.44 24.17 27.14
N PHE A 24 11.43 22.84 27.10
CA PHE A 24 10.20 22.04 27.10
C PHE A 24 9.38 22.28 28.36
N LYS A 25 9.97 22.21 29.56
CA LYS A 25 9.29 22.46 30.83
C LYS A 25 8.68 23.84 30.91
N LYS A 26 9.39 24.87 30.43
CA LYS A 26 8.94 26.29 30.46
C LYS A 26 7.62 26.48 29.69
N VAL A 27 7.32 25.67 28.71
CA VAL A 27 6.01 25.69 28.01
C VAL A 27 4.87 25.54 29.01
N PHE A 28 5.03 24.65 29.97
CA PHE A 28 4.00 24.31 30.95
C PHE A 28 3.95 25.27 32.16
N ASP A 29 4.84 26.28 32.21
CA ASP A 29 4.66 27.43 33.10
C ASP A 29 3.42 28.23 32.67
N THR A 30 3.17 28.32 31.36
CA THR A 30 2.08 29.10 30.77
C THR A 30 0.95 28.28 30.18
N CYS A 31 1.15 26.99 29.89
CA CYS A 31 0.16 26.06 29.37
C CYS A 31 -0.31 25.07 30.44
N GLU A 32 -1.56 24.59 30.32
CA GLU A 32 -2.03 23.43 31.09
C GLU A 32 -1.21 22.20 30.70
N ILE A 33 -1.10 21.20 31.59
CA ILE A 33 -0.28 20.01 31.32
C ILE A 33 -0.85 19.20 30.14
N ASP A 34 -2.18 19.15 30.01
CA ASP A 34 -2.90 18.52 28.91
C ASP A 34 -3.33 19.53 27.82
N ALA A 35 -2.60 20.65 27.72
CA ALA A 35 -2.81 21.60 26.62
C ALA A 35 -2.70 20.89 25.26
N ARG A 36 -3.56 21.26 24.31
CA ARG A 36 -3.70 20.58 23.03
C ARG A 36 -3.09 21.38 21.91
N GLY A 37 -2.48 20.69 20.93
CA GLY A 37 -1.86 21.30 19.76
C GLY A 37 -2.01 20.46 18.49
N GLY A 38 -1.52 21.00 17.38
CA GLY A 38 -1.57 20.32 16.09
C GLY A 38 -2.96 20.18 15.50
N TYR A 39 -3.04 19.54 14.33
CA TYR A 39 -4.29 19.34 13.57
C TYR A 39 -5.28 18.40 14.32
N GLY A 40 -4.77 17.33 14.91
CA GLY A 40 -5.57 16.34 15.67
C GLY A 40 -5.99 16.81 17.07
N LYS A 41 -5.57 18.02 17.51
CA LYS A 41 -5.74 18.49 18.91
C LYS A 41 -5.22 17.48 19.93
N THR A 42 -4.04 16.97 19.70
CA THR A 42 -3.36 16.02 20.57
C THR A 42 -2.72 16.73 21.77
N THR A 43 -2.51 15.99 22.88
CA THR A 43 -1.67 16.46 23.98
C THR A 43 -0.18 16.32 23.64
N ALA A 44 0.68 16.88 24.49
CA ALA A 44 2.13 16.74 24.32
C ALA A 44 2.61 15.29 24.25
N LEU A 45 1.95 14.37 24.98
CA LEU A 45 2.26 12.94 25.01
C LEU A 45 2.12 12.24 23.65
N SER A 46 1.22 12.72 22.78
CA SER A 46 0.95 12.13 21.47
C SER A 46 1.84 12.67 20.34
N PHE A 47 2.75 13.59 20.65
CA PHE A 47 3.61 14.13 19.59
C PHE A 47 4.61 13.09 19.09
N TYR A 48 4.85 13.11 17.78
CA TYR A 48 5.74 12.17 17.09
C TYR A 48 7.12 12.10 17.73
N ARG A 49 7.52 10.89 18.19
CA ARG A 49 8.82 10.61 18.81
C ARG A 49 9.15 11.52 20.00
N ILE A 50 8.16 11.77 20.87
CA ILE A 50 8.41 12.47 22.13
C ILE A 50 9.49 11.71 22.94
N PRO A 51 10.52 12.40 23.49
CA PRO A 51 11.53 11.73 24.31
C PRO A 51 10.95 11.11 25.58
N ASN A 52 11.42 9.93 25.97
CA ASN A 52 10.93 9.19 27.14
C ASN A 52 11.02 10.01 28.43
N ASP A 53 12.08 10.82 28.60
CA ASP A 53 12.22 11.67 29.78
C ASP A 53 11.12 12.73 29.85
N PHE A 54 10.69 13.25 28.69
CA PHE A 54 9.59 14.20 28.60
C PHE A 54 8.27 13.55 28.96
N VAL A 55 8.03 12.32 28.49
CA VAL A 55 6.85 11.52 28.84
C VAL A 55 6.80 11.32 30.36
N ARG A 56 7.88 10.83 30.98
CA ARG A 56 7.95 10.59 32.42
C ARG A 56 7.69 11.88 33.20
N TRP A 57 8.27 12.97 32.77
CA TRP A 57 8.07 14.26 33.43
C TRP A 57 6.62 14.74 33.30
N LEU A 58 6.02 14.68 32.11
CA LEU A 58 4.62 15.08 31.89
C LEU A 58 3.67 14.29 32.81
N VAL A 59 3.82 12.97 32.86
CA VAL A 59 2.99 12.12 33.70
C VAL A 59 3.22 12.43 35.19
N ALA A 60 4.46 12.68 35.61
CA ALA A 60 4.76 13.11 36.97
C ALA A 60 4.16 14.49 37.32
N GLN A 61 3.88 15.35 36.32
CA GLN A 61 3.14 16.58 36.53
C GLN A 61 1.62 16.43 36.42
N GLY A 62 1.12 15.19 36.24
CA GLY A 62 -0.30 14.87 36.18
C GLY A 62 -0.92 14.89 34.79
N ALA A 63 -0.10 14.76 33.74
CA ALA A 63 -0.64 14.57 32.39
C ALA A 63 -1.45 13.26 32.29
N ASP A 64 -2.58 13.34 31.64
CA ASP A 64 -3.48 12.21 31.42
C ASP A 64 -2.95 11.31 30.28
N LEU A 65 -2.50 10.10 30.64
CA LEU A 65 -2.04 9.09 29.66
C LEU A 65 -3.15 8.65 28.71
N GLU A 66 -4.40 8.73 29.15
CA GLU A 66 -5.58 8.31 28.37
C GLU A 66 -6.22 9.50 27.64
N ALA A 67 -5.60 10.68 27.67
CA ALA A 67 -6.08 11.82 26.89
C ALA A 67 -6.12 11.49 25.39
N VAL A 68 -7.29 11.64 24.79
CA VAL A 68 -7.53 11.28 23.39
C VAL A 68 -7.55 12.50 22.47
N ASP A 69 -7.19 12.28 21.22
CA ASP A 69 -7.34 13.24 20.13
C ASP A 69 -8.79 13.27 19.58
N ASN A 70 -9.00 13.98 18.44
CA ASN A 70 -10.30 14.05 17.77
C ASN A 70 -10.81 12.71 17.23
N TYR A 71 -9.93 11.71 17.09
CA TYR A 71 -10.24 10.35 16.63
C TYR A 71 -10.25 9.33 17.79
N LYS A 72 -10.32 9.80 19.04
CA LYS A 72 -10.21 8.99 20.25
C LYS A 72 -8.89 8.21 20.39
N ARG A 73 -7.83 8.60 19.69
CA ARG A 73 -6.52 7.95 19.80
C ARG A 73 -5.79 8.48 21.02
N THR A 74 -5.26 7.57 21.84
CA THR A 74 -4.34 7.90 22.95
C THR A 74 -2.91 8.08 22.44
N ALA A 75 -2.02 8.58 23.28
CA ALA A 75 -0.60 8.66 22.98
C ALA A 75 0.01 7.30 22.58
N LEU A 76 -0.47 6.21 23.19
CA LEU A 76 0.00 4.86 22.88
C LEU A 76 -0.35 4.43 21.45
N HIS A 77 -1.54 4.79 20.93
CA HIS A 77 -1.88 4.56 19.51
C HIS A 77 -0.91 5.27 18.58
N GLU A 78 -0.63 6.55 18.84
CA GLU A 78 0.25 7.36 18.00
C GLU A 78 1.68 6.82 18.00
N GLN A 79 2.25 6.49 19.17
CA GLN A 79 3.60 5.94 19.24
C GLN A 79 3.71 4.54 18.62
N ALA A 80 2.68 3.71 18.76
CA ALA A 80 2.62 2.39 18.14
C ALA A 80 2.60 2.46 16.59
N SER A 81 1.98 3.51 16.03
CA SER A 81 1.92 3.74 14.57
C SER A 81 3.26 4.13 13.94
N ILE A 82 4.25 4.51 14.75
CA ILE A 82 5.55 5.00 14.26
C ILE A 82 6.48 3.82 14.02
N ARG A 83 7.02 3.69 12.83
CA ARG A 83 8.08 2.69 12.54
C ARG A 83 9.30 2.97 13.43
N GLY A 84 9.61 2.00 14.30
CA GLY A 84 10.65 2.16 15.33
C GLY A 84 10.31 3.14 16.45
N GLY A 85 9.03 3.47 16.65
CA GLY A 85 8.55 4.20 17.83
C GLY A 85 8.68 3.35 19.09
N ASP A 86 9.00 3.99 20.22
CA ASP A 86 9.11 3.31 21.51
C ASP A 86 7.83 3.48 22.32
N VAL A 87 7.16 2.38 22.59
CA VAL A 87 5.93 2.33 23.41
C VAL A 87 6.21 1.99 24.87
N SER A 88 7.45 1.60 25.19
CA SER A 88 7.79 1.03 26.51
C SER A 88 7.46 1.97 27.65
N VAL A 89 7.83 3.24 27.55
CA VAL A 89 7.60 4.22 28.61
C VAL A 89 6.11 4.42 28.93
N PHE A 90 5.24 4.37 27.92
CA PHE A 90 3.79 4.51 28.10
C PHE A 90 3.21 3.29 28.82
N LEU A 91 3.65 2.10 28.43
CA LEU A 91 3.24 0.84 29.04
C LEU A 91 3.72 0.72 30.51
N GLU A 92 4.98 1.10 30.77
CA GLU A 92 5.55 1.15 32.12
C GLU A 92 4.80 2.13 33.06
N LEU A 93 4.28 3.23 32.51
CA LEU A 93 3.51 4.23 33.23
C LEU A 93 2.02 3.85 33.37
N GLY A 94 1.60 2.72 32.80
CA GLY A 94 0.25 2.18 32.96
C GLY A 94 -0.76 2.61 31.91
N ALA A 95 -0.33 3.02 30.72
CA ALA A 95 -1.25 3.30 29.62
C ALA A 95 -2.11 2.07 29.29
N ASN A 96 -3.39 2.31 28.98
CA ASN A 96 -4.32 1.26 28.61
C ASN A 96 -3.92 0.63 27.26
N VAL A 97 -3.34 -0.57 27.32
CA VAL A 97 -2.86 -1.33 26.16
C VAL A 97 -3.97 -1.71 25.18
N ASN A 98 -5.23 -1.74 25.64
CA ASN A 98 -6.43 -2.11 24.87
C ASN A 98 -7.38 -0.91 24.65
N ALA A 99 -6.91 0.33 24.78
CA ALA A 99 -7.70 1.49 24.42
C ALA A 99 -8.14 1.39 22.95
N VAL A 100 -9.33 1.92 22.63
CA VAL A 100 -9.88 1.88 21.27
C VAL A 100 -10.07 3.29 20.71
N ASP A 101 -9.77 3.48 19.46
CA ASP A 101 -10.02 4.71 18.73
C ASP A 101 -11.47 4.80 18.23
N THR A 102 -11.78 5.78 17.37
CA THR A 102 -13.12 5.97 16.79
C THR A 102 -13.56 4.80 15.89
N TYR A 103 -12.61 4.03 15.37
CA TYR A 103 -12.87 2.88 14.47
C TYR A 103 -12.69 1.53 15.16
N GLY A 104 -12.71 1.49 16.50
CA GLY A 104 -12.50 0.26 17.26
C GLY A 104 -11.07 -0.27 17.24
N ALA A 105 -10.15 0.41 16.56
CA ALA A 105 -8.76 -0.04 16.43
C ALA A 105 -7.99 0.19 17.75
N THR A 106 -7.19 -0.80 18.18
CA THR A 106 -6.33 -0.75 19.36
C THR A 106 -4.91 -0.30 19.00
N PRO A 107 -4.05 0.08 19.98
CA PRO A 107 -2.63 0.32 19.73
C PRO A 107 -1.93 -0.84 18.98
N LEU A 108 -2.37 -2.09 19.21
CA LEU A 108 -1.83 -3.24 18.48
C LEU A 108 -2.19 -3.20 16.99
N HIS A 109 -3.41 -2.79 16.60
CA HIS A 109 -3.76 -2.55 15.19
C HIS A 109 -2.86 -1.48 14.55
N PHE A 110 -2.55 -0.42 15.29
CA PHE A 110 -1.65 0.64 14.81
C PHE A 110 -0.21 0.15 14.62
N ALA A 111 0.29 -0.63 15.58
CA ALA A 111 1.64 -1.20 15.49
C ALA A 111 1.79 -2.17 14.31
N THR A 112 0.74 -2.95 14.01
CA THR A 112 0.75 -3.97 12.95
C THR A 112 0.44 -3.40 11.57
N GLY A 113 -0.63 -2.61 11.44
CA GLY A 113 -1.17 -2.19 10.14
C GLY A 113 -0.63 -0.85 9.61
N HIS A 114 -0.08 0.00 10.48
CA HIS A 114 0.47 1.30 10.11
C HIS A 114 1.99 1.38 10.32
N GLY A 115 2.44 1.03 11.52
CA GLY A 115 3.85 1.15 11.91
C GLY A 115 4.73 0.03 11.39
N PHE A 116 4.19 -1.16 11.20
CA PHE A 116 4.97 -2.39 11.03
C PHE A 116 6.12 -2.44 12.04
N ASN A 117 5.77 -2.07 13.30
CA ASN A 117 6.72 -1.89 14.39
C ASN A 117 6.79 -3.17 15.23
N VAL A 118 7.71 -4.06 14.85
CA VAL A 118 7.88 -5.38 15.46
C VAL A 118 8.12 -5.27 16.99
N ASP A 119 8.93 -4.30 17.42
CA ASP A 119 9.26 -4.12 18.83
C ASP A 119 8.03 -3.64 19.63
N ALA A 120 7.25 -2.71 19.06
CA ALA A 120 5.99 -2.29 19.68
C ALA A 120 4.99 -3.45 19.77
N VAL A 121 4.84 -4.26 18.71
CA VAL A 121 3.98 -5.46 18.73
C VAL A 121 4.37 -6.39 19.86
N LYS A 122 5.66 -6.70 19.97
CA LYS A 122 6.18 -7.57 21.05
C LYS A 122 5.84 -7.00 22.42
N LYS A 123 6.13 -5.72 22.65
CA LYS A 123 5.86 -5.04 23.92
C LYS A 123 4.37 -5.00 24.25
N LEU A 124 3.52 -4.65 23.28
CA LEU A 124 2.08 -4.62 23.50
C LEU A 124 1.54 -6.00 23.89
N ILE A 125 2.00 -7.09 23.26
CA ILE A 125 1.64 -8.46 23.63
C ILE A 125 2.13 -8.79 25.06
N GLU A 126 3.38 -8.44 25.40
CA GLU A 126 3.95 -8.65 26.74
C GLU A 126 3.11 -7.95 27.83
N TYR A 127 2.49 -6.80 27.52
CA TYR A 127 1.66 -6.03 28.44
C TYR A 127 0.15 -6.37 28.34
N GLY A 128 -0.21 -7.46 27.66
CA GLY A 128 -1.57 -8.00 27.64
C GLY A 128 -2.48 -7.38 26.56
N ALA A 129 -1.92 -6.93 25.43
CA ALA A 129 -2.74 -6.53 24.29
C ALA A 129 -3.59 -7.70 23.80
N ASN A 130 -4.87 -7.43 23.52
CA ASN A 130 -5.79 -8.42 22.98
C ASN A 130 -5.49 -8.63 21.48
N VAL A 131 -4.80 -9.73 21.16
CA VAL A 131 -4.45 -10.10 19.78
C VAL A 131 -5.66 -10.47 18.92
N LYS A 132 -6.84 -10.71 19.56
CA LYS A 132 -8.13 -11.02 18.93
C LYS A 132 -9.07 -9.81 18.88
N ALA A 133 -8.64 -8.63 19.31
CA ALA A 133 -9.46 -7.44 19.19
C ALA A 133 -9.86 -7.22 17.72
N VAL A 134 -11.11 -6.83 17.49
CA VAL A 134 -11.65 -6.61 16.15
C VAL A 134 -12.00 -5.13 16.02
N ASP A 135 -11.57 -4.50 14.95
CA ASP A 135 -11.94 -3.14 14.59
C ASP A 135 -13.31 -3.07 13.88
N ASP A 136 -13.76 -1.86 13.54
CA ASP A 136 -15.03 -1.64 12.82
C ASP A 136 -15.05 -2.19 11.39
N TYR A 137 -13.89 -2.60 10.86
CA TYR A 137 -13.76 -3.29 9.56
C TYR A 137 -13.74 -4.82 9.71
N GLU A 138 -14.08 -5.32 10.89
CA GLU A 138 -14.06 -6.75 11.24
C GLU A 138 -12.66 -7.38 11.05
N GLN A 139 -11.60 -6.61 11.30
CA GLN A 139 -10.21 -7.07 11.19
C GLN A 139 -9.55 -7.21 12.55
N THR A 140 -8.88 -8.32 12.78
CA THR A 140 -7.91 -8.49 13.85
C THR A 140 -6.61 -7.74 13.52
N PRO A 141 -5.71 -7.46 14.51
CA PRO A 141 -4.41 -6.88 14.24
C PRO A 141 -3.60 -7.61 13.15
N LEU A 142 -3.69 -8.95 13.09
CA LEU A 142 -3.01 -9.75 12.06
C LEU A 142 -3.65 -9.56 10.67
N GLU A 143 -4.98 -9.58 10.58
CA GLU A 143 -5.68 -9.35 9.31
C GLU A 143 -5.42 -7.93 8.79
N SER A 144 -5.41 -6.93 9.67
CA SER A 144 -5.03 -5.56 9.33
C SER A 144 -3.59 -5.47 8.81
N ALA A 145 -2.64 -6.18 9.48
CA ALA A 145 -1.25 -6.24 8.99
C ALA A 145 -1.15 -6.84 7.59
N LEU A 146 -1.82 -7.99 7.36
CA LEU A 146 -1.82 -8.67 6.07
C LEU A 146 -2.44 -7.80 4.96
N SER A 147 -3.57 -7.15 5.24
CA SER A 147 -4.24 -6.29 4.26
C SER A 147 -3.40 -5.07 3.87
N ASN A 148 -2.75 -4.42 4.85
CA ASN A 148 -2.05 -3.15 4.66
C ASN A 148 -0.59 -3.28 4.21
N ALA A 149 0.05 -4.45 4.38
CA ALA A 149 1.45 -4.64 4.05
C ALA A 149 1.73 -4.44 2.55
N ARG A 150 2.78 -3.69 2.27
CA ARG A 150 3.37 -3.52 0.94
C ARG A 150 4.65 -4.34 0.85
N ASN A 151 5.21 -4.49 -0.34
CA ASN A 151 6.43 -5.27 -0.57
C ASN A 151 7.61 -4.89 0.36
N MET A 152 7.72 -3.62 0.72
CA MET A 152 8.74 -3.13 1.66
C MET A 152 8.50 -3.54 3.13
N ASP A 153 7.31 -4.00 3.45
CA ASP A 153 6.89 -4.35 4.82
C ASP A 153 6.97 -5.85 5.08
N LEU A 154 7.24 -6.69 4.05
CA LEU A 154 7.19 -8.16 4.15
C LEU A 154 8.10 -8.73 5.22
N GLN A 155 9.30 -8.17 5.44
CA GLN A 155 10.20 -8.61 6.51
C GLN A 155 9.61 -8.38 7.91
N ALA A 156 9.01 -7.21 8.12
CA ALA A 156 8.32 -6.90 9.38
C ALA A 156 7.05 -7.75 9.52
N LEU A 157 6.27 -7.91 8.43
CA LEU A 157 5.06 -8.72 8.41
C LEU A 157 5.33 -10.17 8.82
N ALA A 158 6.39 -10.82 8.31
CA ALA A 158 6.73 -12.18 8.69
C ALA A 158 7.01 -12.32 10.21
N LYS A 159 7.75 -11.36 10.78
CA LYS A 159 8.02 -11.32 12.22
C LYS A 159 6.76 -11.07 13.04
N ILE A 160 5.94 -10.11 12.63
CA ILE A 160 4.66 -9.77 13.28
C ILE A 160 3.71 -10.96 13.24
N SER A 161 3.58 -11.63 12.08
CA SER A 161 2.75 -12.83 11.94
C SER A 161 3.20 -13.93 12.90
N SER A 162 4.50 -14.19 13.00
CA SER A 162 5.04 -15.17 13.96
C SER A 162 4.71 -14.82 15.41
N LEU A 163 4.82 -13.54 15.81
CA LEU A 163 4.51 -13.09 17.17
C LEU A 163 3.02 -13.24 17.49
N LEU A 164 2.14 -12.79 16.60
CA LEU A 164 0.70 -12.84 16.81
C LEU A 164 0.16 -14.27 16.82
N LEU A 165 0.63 -15.12 15.89
CA LEU A 165 0.23 -16.54 15.85
C LEU A 165 0.81 -17.37 16.98
N SER A 166 1.91 -16.96 17.61
CA SER A 166 2.38 -17.59 18.84
C SER A 166 1.45 -17.33 20.04
N ALA A 167 0.73 -16.19 20.02
CA ALA A 167 -0.24 -15.83 21.04
C ALA A 167 -1.66 -16.37 20.74
N ASP A 168 -2.02 -16.47 19.46
CA ASP A 168 -3.29 -17.07 18.99
C ASP A 168 -3.08 -17.76 17.65
N ASN A 169 -3.05 -19.08 17.65
CA ASN A 169 -2.78 -19.89 16.46
C ASN A 169 -4.03 -20.08 15.56
N ASN A 170 -4.79 -19.01 15.32
CA ASN A 170 -5.96 -19.04 14.44
C ASN A 170 -5.61 -18.49 13.06
N ILE A 171 -5.52 -19.38 12.06
CA ILE A 171 -5.28 -19.01 10.66
C ILE A 171 -6.57 -19.22 9.86
N THR A 172 -7.09 -18.12 9.29
CA THR A 172 -8.29 -18.12 8.46
C THR A 172 -7.95 -18.27 6.98
N GLN A 173 -8.93 -18.71 6.16
CA GLN A 173 -8.75 -18.75 4.71
C GLN A 173 -8.45 -17.35 4.14
N LYS A 174 -9.11 -16.30 4.65
CA LYS A 174 -8.86 -14.90 4.28
C LYS A 174 -7.38 -14.51 4.48
N MET A 175 -6.77 -14.91 5.60
CA MET A 175 -5.34 -14.67 5.84
C MET A 175 -4.45 -15.39 4.82
N LYS A 176 -4.78 -16.64 4.47
CA LYS A 176 -4.07 -17.41 3.45
C LYS A 176 -4.16 -16.74 2.08
N ASP A 177 -5.34 -16.28 1.70
CA ASP A 177 -5.56 -15.59 0.42
C ASP A 177 -4.78 -14.27 0.36
N GLU A 178 -4.72 -13.50 1.46
CA GLU A 178 -3.91 -12.28 1.52
C GLU A 178 -2.40 -12.59 1.39
N VAL A 179 -1.89 -13.67 1.96
CA VAL A 179 -0.48 -14.07 1.80
C VAL A 179 -0.18 -14.44 0.34
N ILE A 180 -1.06 -15.18 -0.33
CA ILE A 180 -0.92 -15.48 -1.76
C ILE A 180 -0.87 -14.19 -2.57
N LYS A 181 -1.81 -13.26 -2.33
CA LYS A 181 -1.87 -11.97 -3.00
C LYS A 181 -0.60 -11.12 -2.77
N LYS A 182 0.01 -11.16 -1.56
CA LYS A 182 1.32 -10.51 -1.32
C LYS A 182 2.42 -11.13 -2.18
N GLY A 183 2.38 -12.44 -2.37
CA GLY A 183 3.31 -13.12 -3.26
C GLY A 183 3.14 -12.72 -4.72
N GLU A 184 1.91 -12.65 -5.20
CA GLU A 184 1.59 -12.21 -6.57
C GLU A 184 2.02 -10.76 -6.80
N ASP A 185 1.73 -9.86 -5.86
CA ASP A 185 2.15 -8.46 -5.92
C ASP A 185 3.68 -8.33 -5.93
N PHE A 186 4.36 -9.09 -5.07
CA PHE A 186 5.83 -9.11 -5.06
C PHE A 186 6.40 -9.62 -6.39
N GLU A 187 5.89 -10.73 -6.93
CA GLU A 187 6.35 -11.27 -8.21
C GLU A 187 6.11 -10.31 -9.37
N PHE A 188 4.99 -9.58 -9.35
CA PHE A 188 4.71 -8.54 -10.34
C PHE A 188 5.75 -7.41 -10.32
N HIS A 189 6.21 -7.01 -9.12
CA HIS A 189 7.17 -5.92 -8.94
C HIS A 189 8.64 -6.35 -8.88
N ARG A 190 8.93 -7.65 -8.84
CA ARG A 190 10.27 -8.24 -8.62
C ARG A 190 11.35 -7.67 -9.53
N GLU A 191 11.09 -7.52 -10.82
CA GLU A 191 12.09 -7.04 -11.79
C GLU A 191 12.61 -5.64 -11.45
N ASN A 192 11.74 -4.78 -10.94
CA ASN A 192 12.02 -3.40 -10.56
C ASN A 192 12.28 -3.23 -9.06
N PHE A 193 12.28 -4.33 -8.30
CA PHE A 193 12.55 -4.27 -6.86
C PHE A 193 14.02 -3.92 -6.59
N ASN A 194 14.28 -3.17 -5.51
CA ASN A 194 15.65 -2.84 -5.12
C ASN A 194 16.44 -4.11 -4.79
N LYS A 195 17.54 -4.34 -5.53
CA LYS A 195 18.35 -5.54 -5.44
C LYS A 195 19.00 -5.74 -4.08
N ASP A 196 19.27 -4.65 -3.35
CA ASP A 196 19.90 -4.71 -2.02
C ASP A 196 18.98 -5.38 -0.99
N TYR A 197 17.65 -5.28 -1.17
CA TYR A 197 16.66 -5.87 -0.27
C TYR A 197 15.97 -7.12 -0.85
N LEU A 198 16.29 -7.51 -2.08
CA LEU A 198 15.59 -8.58 -2.79
C LEU A 198 15.66 -9.90 -2.03
N GLN A 199 16.87 -10.33 -1.66
CA GLN A 199 17.09 -11.62 -1.00
C GLN A 199 16.37 -11.71 0.35
N GLU A 200 16.45 -10.66 1.16
CA GLU A 200 15.81 -10.63 2.47
C GLU A 200 14.28 -10.63 2.36
N THR A 201 13.74 -9.95 1.32
CA THR A 201 12.31 -9.91 1.05
C THR A 201 11.78 -11.25 0.55
N GLU A 202 12.55 -11.94 -0.32
CA GLU A 202 12.25 -13.31 -0.75
C GLU A 202 12.21 -14.28 0.45
N GLN A 203 13.19 -14.22 1.34
CA GLN A 203 13.22 -15.04 2.54
C GLN A 203 12.03 -14.78 3.47
N ALA A 204 11.64 -13.51 3.62
CA ALA A 204 10.48 -13.15 4.42
C ALA A 204 9.17 -13.67 3.81
N LEU A 205 9.05 -13.63 2.49
CA LEU A 205 7.89 -14.18 1.78
C LEU A 205 7.84 -15.71 1.90
N ASP A 206 8.97 -16.40 1.75
CA ASP A 206 9.07 -17.84 1.99
C ASP A 206 8.69 -18.23 3.43
N GLN A 207 9.03 -17.38 4.39
CA GLN A 207 8.62 -17.55 5.77
C GLN A 207 7.10 -17.41 5.94
N LEU A 208 6.49 -16.40 5.30
CA LEU A 208 5.04 -16.22 5.30
C LEU A 208 4.32 -17.44 4.70
N TYR A 209 4.76 -17.96 3.56
CA TYR A 209 4.19 -19.16 2.96
C TYR A 209 4.19 -20.35 3.92
N LYS A 210 5.30 -20.55 4.67
CA LYS A 210 5.41 -21.61 5.68
C LYS A 210 4.49 -21.37 6.88
N ILE A 211 4.45 -20.12 7.40
CA ILE A 211 3.63 -19.76 8.57
C ILE A 211 2.14 -20.02 8.28
N PHE A 212 1.66 -19.63 7.09
CA PHE A 212 0.25 -19.72 6.73
C PHE A 212 -0.13 -21.03 6.00
N ASP A 213 0.84 -21.94 5.81
CA ASP A 213 0.65 -23.19 5.10
C ASP A 213 -0.02 -22.97 3.73
N VAL A 214 0.63 -22.17 2.90
CA VAL A 214 0.23 -21.90 1.52
C VAL A 214 1.39 -22.19 0.56
N PRO A 215 1.10 -22.65 -0.68
CA PRO A 215 2.16 -22.88 -1.66
C PRO A 215 2.79 -21.56 -2.08
N PRO A 216 4.11 -21.53 -2.34
CA PRO A 216 4.77 -20.37 -2.90
C PRO A 216 4.16 -19.98 -4.25
N VAL A 217 3.95 -18.68 -4.45
CA VAL A 217 3.51 -18.15 -5.73
C VAL A 217 4.58 -18.41 -6.80
N LYS A 218 4.13 -18.82 -7.98
CA LYS A 218 5.04 -19.10 -9.10
C LYS A 218 5.79 -17.84 -9.50
N ARG A 219 7.11 -17.99 -9.68
CA ARG A 219 7.97 -16.90 -10.13
C ARG A 219 7.51 -16.35 -11.48
N ARG A 220 7.30 -15.05 -11.54
CA ARG A 220 6.94 -14.36 -12.77
C ARG A 220 8.17 -14.28 -13.68
N LEU A 221 8.02 -14.74 -14.91
CA LEU A 221 9.04 -14.70 -15.93
C LEU A 221 8.62 -13.71 -17.02
N MET A 222 9.35 -12.60 -17.12
CA MET A 222 9.15 -11.64 -18.19
C MET A 222 9.71 -12.13 -19.50
N HIS A 223 9.06 -11.75 -20.61
CA HIS A 223 9.50 -12.06 -21.96
C HIS A 223 10.89 -11.46 -22.25
N ASP A 224 11.72 -12.20 -22.96
CA ASP A 224 13.09 -11.79 -23.30
C ASP A 224 13.14 -10.62 -24.32
N GLY A 225 12.05 -10.36 -25.01
CA GLY A 225 11.93 -9.33 -26.03
C GLY A 225 12.42 -9.76 -27.42
N VAL A 226 12.82 -11.03 -27.59
CA VAL A 226 13.42 -11.55 -28.84
C VAL A 226 12.67 -12.79 -29.36
N SER A 227 12.38 -13.76 -28.49
CA SER A 227 11.68 -14.98 -28.86
C SER A 227 10.26 -14.73 -29.34
N PRO A 228 9.68 -15.59 -30.21
CA PRO A 228 8.28 -15.46 -30.57
C PRO A 228 7.35 -15.54 -29.33
N ILE A 229 6.41 -14.60 -29.22
CA ILE A 229 5.44 -14.52 -28.13
C ILE A 229 4.45 -15.67 -28.28
N LYS A 230 4.36 -16.48 -27.23
CA LYS A 230 3.43 -17.62 -27.15
C LYS A 230 2.73 -17.60 -25.81
N VAL A 231 1.42 -17.65 -25.81
CA VAL A 231 0.61 -17.78 -24.63
C VAL A 231 -0.42 -18.89 -24.82
N ASN A 232 -0.79 -19.50 -23.71
CA ASN A 232 -1.85 -20.50 -23.65
C ASN A 232 -3.15 -19.82 -23.19
N GLY A 233 -4.27 -20.39 -23.53
CA GLY A 233 -5.61 -19.92 -23.14
C GLY A 233 -6.63 -20.34 -24.18
N THR A 234 -7.84 -20.67 -23.73
CA THR A 234 -8.97 -21.06 -24.58
C THR A 234 -9.87 -19.87 -24.91
N THR A 235 -9.83 -18.83 -24.09
CA THR A 235 -10.57 -17.59 -24.25
C THR A 235 -9.63 -16.43 -24.47
N TRP A 236 -10.11 -15.34 -25.06
CA TRP A 236 -9.29 -14.14 -25.24
C TRP A 236 -8.92 -13.52 -23.89
N GLN A 237 -9.75 -13.65 -22.86
CA GLN A 237 -9.47 -13.16 -21.51
C GLN A 237 -8.26 -13.89 -20.90
N GLU A 238 -8.26 -15.22 -20.92
CA GLU A 238 -7.12 -16.03 -20.45
C GLU A 238 -5.84 -15.70 -21.22
N GLN A 239 -5.93 -15.49 -22.54
CA GLN A 239 -4.80 -15.10 -23.36
C GLN A 239 -4.33 -13.70 -23.05
N TYR A 240 -5.25 -12.74 -22.81
CA TYR A 240 -4.92 -11.38 -22.41
C TYR A 240 -4.17 -11.34 -21.08
N GLU A 241 -4.66 -12.06 -20.07
CA GLU A 241 -4.01 -12.18 -18.76
C GLU A 241 -2.60 -12.80 -18.91
N ALA A 242 -2.47 -13.86 -19.69
CA ALA A 242 -1.17 -14.48 -19.96
C ALA A 242 -0.20 -13.52 -20.69
N LEU A 243 -0.69 -12.71 -21.63
CA LEU A 243 0.09 -11.67 -22.30
C LEU A 243 0.48 -10.56 -21.33
N TRP A 244 -0.44 -10.17 -20.44
CA TRP A 244 -0.16 -9.18 -19.40
C TRP A 244 0.98 -9.63 -18.48
N GLU A 245 0.88 -10.84 -17.96
CA GLU A 245 1.92 -11.44 -17.10
C GLU A 245 3.28 -11.56 -17.82
N LEU A 246 3.27 -11.89 -19.09
CA LEU A 246 4.48 -12.14 -19.87
C LEU A 246 5.17 -10.84 -20.32
N LEU A 247 4.39 -9.81 -20.73
CA LEU A 247 4.92 -8.66 -21.49
C LEU A 247 4.94 -7.35 -20.72
N ILE A 248 4.09 -7.17 -19.67
CA ILE A 248 3.90 -5.86 -19.07
C ILE A 248 4.81 -5.66 -17.86
N PRO A 249 5.72 -4.67 -17.89
CA PRO A 249 6.53 -4.36 -16.72
C PRO A 249 5.67 -3.71 -15.61
N SER A 250 6.11 -3.84 -14.36
CA SER A 250 5.43 -3.21 -13.21
C SER A 250 5.47 -1.68 -13.25
N SER A 251 6.36 -1.09 -14.05
CA SER A 251 6.45 0.36 -14.26
C SER A 251 7.03 0.69 -15.64
N GLY A 252 6.65 1.85 -16.16
CA GLY A 252 7.14 2.32 -17.46
C GLY A 252 6.43 1.69 -18.66
N SER A 253 7.00 1.87 -19.85
CA SER A 253 6.54 1.27 -21.10
C SER A 253 7.03 -0.17 -21.24
N ALA A 254 6.34 -0.96 -22.08
CA ALA A 254 6.79 -2.30 -22.42
C ALA A 254 8.09 -2.28 -23.25
N LYS A 255 8.78 -3.42 -23.35
CA LYS A 255 10.00 -3.57 -24.17
C LYS A 255 9.68 -3.69 -25.67
N THR A 256 8.48 -4.14 -26.00
CA THR A 256 8.03 -4.45 -27.36
C THR A 256 6.73 -3.74 -27.70
N VAL A 257 6.48 -3.53 -28.99
CA VAL A 257 5.20 -2.97 -29.49
C VAL A 257 4.04 -3.86 -29.06
N GLN A 258 4.20 -5.18 -29.10
CA GLN A 258 3.20 -6.15 -28.65
C GLN A 258 2.82 -5.94 -27.18
N GLY A 259 3.83 -5.82 -26.32
CA GLY A 259 3.60 -5.51 -24.91
C GLY A 259 2.91 -4.16 -24.74
N GLU A 260 3.32 -3.15 -25.49
CA GLU A 260 2.74 -1.81 -25.36
C GLU A 260 1.27 -1.77 -25.76
N VAL A 261 0.87 -2.48 -26.81
CA VAL A 261 -0.52 -2.62 -27.23
C VAL A 261 -1.38 -3.22 -26.11
N VAL A 262 -0.93 -4.32 -25.49
CA VAL A 262 -1.62 -4.93 -24.35
C VAL A 262 -1.66 -3.97 -23.16
N ARG A 263 -0.53 -3.29 -22.86
CA ARG A 263 -0.42 -2.35 -21.75
C ARG A 263 -1.37 -1.17 -21.90
N ILE A 264 -1.48 -0.58 -23.09
CA ILE A 264 -2.35 0.57 -23.32
C ILE A 264 -3.82 0.17 -23.11
N ALA A 265 -4.27 -0.94 -23.69
CA ALA A 265 -5.64 -1.42 -23.52
C ALA A 265 -6.00 -1.60 -22.04
N GLY A 266 -5.11 -2.25 -21.26
CA GLY A 266 -5.32 -2.45 -19.82
C GLY A 266 -5.28 -1.16 -19.01
N LYS A 267 -4.35 -0.26 -19.29
CA LYS A 267 -4.24 1.03 -18.60
C LYS A 267 -5.47 1.92 -18.85
N VAL A 268 -5.98 1.94 -20.06
CA VAL A 268 -7.20 2.68 -20.42
C VAL A 268 -8.41 2.08 -19.70
N ARG A 269 -8.57 0.76 -19.73
CA ARG A 269 -9.63 0.06 -19.03
C ARG A 269 -9.58 0.35 -17.51
N ASP A 270 -8.41 0.25 -16.91
CA ASP A 270 -8.21 0.47 -15.47
C ASP A 270 -8.54 1.92 -15.06
N GLU A 271 -8.11 2.89 -15.85
CA GLU A 271 -8.39 4.31 -15.58
C GLU A 271 -9.88 4.62 -15.64
N ILE A 272 -10.59 4.08 -16.62
CA ILE A 272 -12.04 4.33 -16.78
C ILE A 272 -12.82 3.55 -15.72
N HIS A 273 -12.55 2.26 -15.56
CA HIS A 273 -13.31 1.38 -14.66
C HIS A 273 -13.11 1.68 -13.17
N ARG A 274 -11.86 1.90 -12.74
CA ARG A 274 -11.53 2.09 -11.32
C ARG A 274 -11.53 3.54 -10.89
N ASN A 275 -11.11 4.44 -11.78
CA ASN A 275 -10.95 5.86 -11.46
C ASN A 275 -12.01 6.75 -12.09
N GLY A 276 -12.97 6.17 -12.86
CA GLY A 276 -13.99 6.95 -13.56
C GLY A 276 -13.42 8.03 -14.47
N GLY A 277 -12.24 7.79 -15.07
CA GLY A 277 -11.55 8.77 -15.89
C GLY A 277 -10.94 9.96 -15.14
N GLY A 278 -10.82 9.89 -13.80
CA GLY A 278 -10.35 11.00 -12.96
C GLY A 278 -8.95 11.52 -13.30
N ASN A 279 -8.09 10.67 -13.87
CA ASN A 279 -6.74 11.06 -14.32
C ASN A 279 -6.64 11.22 -15.86
N TRP A 280 -7.77 11.30 -16.56
CA TRP A 280 -7.77 11.40 -18.00
C TRP A 280 -7.10 12.68 -18.50
N ASN A 281 -5.94 12.55 -19.14
CA ASN A 281 -5.10 13.67 -19.55
C ASN A 281 -4.49 13.47 -20.96
N ALA A 282 -3.60 14.38 -21.34
CA ALA A 282 -2.95 14.34 -22.65
C ALA A 282 -2.13 13.08 -22.88
N ASP A 283 -1.55 12.46 -21.84
CA ASP A 283 -0.78 11.22 -22.00
C ASP A 283 -1.67 10.03 -22.30
N PHE A 284 -2.85 9.89 -21.65
CA PHE A 284 -3.83 8.86 -22.01
C PHE A 284 -4.33 9.01 -23.45
N LYS A 285 -4.57 10.26 -23.90
CA LYS A 285 -4.97 10.53 -25.28
C LYS A 285 -3.90 10.08 -26.28
N LYS A 286 -2.63 10.37 -26.00
CA LYS A 286 -1.50 9.91 -26.84
C LYS A 286 -1.33 8.38 -26.80
N MET A 287 -1.58 7.74 -25.64
CA MET A 287 -1.57 6.29 -25.55
C MET A 287 -2.63 5.66 -26.46
N LEU A 288 -3.86 6.16 -26.44
CA LEU A 288 -4.91 5.69 -27.36
C LEU A 288 -4.58 5.94 -28.84
N ASP A 289 -4.02 7.11 -29.17
CA ASP A 289 -3.57 7.40 -30.52
C ASP A 289 -2.52 6.38 -30.99
N ALA A 290 -1.53 6.06 -30.10
CA ALA A 290 -0.51 5.06 -30.40
C ALA A 290 -1.09 3.65 -30.53
N PHE A 291 -2.05 3.27 -29.67
CA PHE A 291 -2.75 2.00 -29.74
C PHE A 291 -3.41 1.80 -31.11
N GLY A 292 -4.21 2.78 -31.55
CA GLY A 292 -4.89 2.73 -32.86
C GLY A 292 -3.91 2.66 -34.04
N LEU A 293 -2.74 3.31 -33.94
CA LEU A 293 -1.68 3.22 -34.96
C LEU A 293 -1.06 1.82 -34.99
N HIS A 294 -0.72 1.25 -33.82
CA HIS A 294 -0.10 -0.08 -33.74
C HIS A 294 -1.00 -1.18 -34.28
N LEU A 295 -2.32 -1.14 -34.03
CA LEU A 295 -3.25 -2.14 -34.56
C LEU A 295 -3.28 -2.20 -36.12
N LYS A 296 -2.87 -1.14 -36.80
CA LYS A 296 -2.85 -1.03 -38.24
C LYS A 296 -1.51 -1.43 -38.88
N THR A 297 -0.50 -1.71 -38.06
CA THR A 297 0.84 -2.13 -38.53
C THR A 297 0.95 -3.64 -38.65
N GLU A 298 2.00 -4.11 -39.32
CA GLU A 298 2.34 -5.52 -39.54
C GLU A 298 1.14 -6.32 -40.14
N ASN A 299 0.87 -7.52 -39.62
CA ASN A 299 -0.31 -8.30 -39.97
C ASN A 299 -1.56 -7.69 -39.34
N SER A 300 -2.16 -6.69 -39.98
CA SER A 300 -3.28 -5.95 -39.42
C SER A 300 -4.53 -6.83 -39.22
N LEU A 301 -5.43 -6.35 -38.33
CA LEU A 301 -6.72 -6.98 -38.05
C LEU A 301 -7.69 -6.80 -39.23
N ALA A 302 -8.87 -7.43 -39.16
CA ALA A 302 -9.93 -7.24 -40.15
C ALA A 302 -10.38 -5.77 -40.20
N THR A 303 -10.69 -5.27 -41.42
CA THR A 303 -11.10 -3.88 -41.62
C THR A 303 -12.27 -3.47 -40.72
N ALA A 304 -13.28 -4.32 -40.60
CA ALA A 304 -14.44 -4.06 -39.76
C ALA A 304 -14.07 -3.88 -38.26
N ASP A 305 -13.11 -4.69 -37.76
CA ASP A 305 -12.62 -4.57 -36.35
C ASP A 305 -11.85 -3.25 -36.17
N LEU A 306 -11.05 -2.85 -37.14
CA LEU A 306 -10.30 -1.59 -37.09
C LEU A 306 -11.21 -0.37 -37.18
N GLU A 307 -12.23 -0.38 -38.02
CA GLU A 307 -13.23 0.69 -38.13
C GLU A 307 -14.01 0.84 -36.79
N LYS A 308 -14.43 -0.27 -36.18
CA LYS A 308 -15.07 -0.25 -34.87
C LYS A 308 -14.13 0.28 -33.79
N ALA A 309 -12.86 -0.17 -33.79
CA ALA A 309 -11.86 0.34 -32.85
C ALA A 309 -11.63 1.83 -32.99
N ASP A 310 -11.55 2.36 -34.22
CA ASP A 310 -11.37 3.80 -34.47
C ASP A 310 -12.51 4.64 -33.89
N LEU A 311 -13.75 4.16 -33.99
CA LEU A 311 -14.92 4.83 -33.39
C LEU A 311 -14.82 4.86 -31.87
N ILE A 312 -14.56 3.72 -31.24
CA ILE A 312 -14.41 3.60 -29.78
C ILE A 312 -13.24 4.46 -29.27
N ILE A 313 -12.07 4.35 -29.93
CA ILE A 313 -10.89 5.15 -29.58
C ILE A 313 -11.20 6.65 -29.66
N LYS A 314 -11.89 7.10 -30.69
CA LYS A 314 -12.24 8.51 -30.89
C LYS A 314 -13.19 8.99 -29.78
N ASP A 315 -14.15 8.18 -29.37
CA ASP A 315 -15.10 8.53 -28.32
C ASP A 315 -14.43 8.57 -26.94
N ILE A 316 -13.74 7.51 -26.55
CA ILE A 316 -12.98 7.44 -25.28
C ILE A 316 -11.95 8.58 -25.20
N ARG A 317 -11.23 8.84 -26.32
CA ARG A 317 -10.24 9.93 -26.37
C ARG A 317 -10.86 11.30 -26.09
N LYS A 318 -12.07 11.53 -26.54
CA LYS A 318 -12.79 12.80 -26.37
C LYS A 318 -13.35 12.93 -24.94
N ASN A 319 -14.01 11.89 -24.47
CA ASN A 319 -14.84 11.94 -23.27
C ASN A 319 -14.11 11.49 -22.00
N GLY A 320 -13.08 10.61 -22.13
CA GLY A 320 -12.42 9.96 -20.99
C GLY A 320 -13.31 8.92 -20.30
N ASP A 321 -14.28 8.41 -21.05
CA ASP A 321 -15.29 7.46 -20.59
C ASP A 321 -15.54 6.41 -21.67
N GLY A 322 -16.03 5.23 -21.29
CA GLY A 322 -16.35 4.11 -22.17
C GLY A 322 -17.07 3.02 -21.41
N ASP A 323 -17.95 2.28 -22.05
CA ASP A 323 -18.63 1.16 -21.44
C ASP A 323 -17.75 -0.11 -21.39
N ASP A 324 -18.21 -1.10 -20.64
CA ASP A 324 -17.48 -2.34 -20.42
C ASP A 324 -17.24 -3.12 -21.71
N ASP A 325 -18.23 -3.13 -22.62
CA ASP A 325 -18.13 -3.86 -23.89
C ASP A 325 -17.10 -3.20 -24.81
N GLU A 326 -17.03 -1.88 -24.83
CA GLU A 326 -16.03 -1.11 -25.58
C GLU A 326 -14.61 -1.37 -25.06
N LEU A 327 -14.42 -1.30 -23.72
CA LEU A 327 -13.13 -1.53 -23.07
C LEU A 327 -12.66 -2.97 -23.24
N HIS A 328 -13.56 -3.95 -23.09
CA HIS A 328 -13.29 -5.36 -23.32
C HIS A 328 -12.94 -5.62 -24.79
N PHE A 329 -13.65 -4.99 -25.71
CA PHE A 329 -13.36 -5.11 -27.15
C PHE A 329 -11.94 -4.62 -27.49
N LEU A 330 -11.48 -3.50 -26.92
CA LEU A 330 -10.10 -3.05 -27.12
C LEU A 330 -9.07 -4.04 -26.56
N CYS A 331 -9.32 -4.66 -25.40
CA CYS A 331 -8.46 -5.71 -24.84
C CYS A 331 -8.45 -6.98 -25.71
N GLU A 332 -9.60 -7.38 -26.23
CA GLU A 332 -9.72 -8.50 -27.17
C GLU A 332 -8.94 -8.24 -28.46
N LEU A 333 -9.06 -7.03 -29.03
CA LEU A 333 -8.30 -6.65 -30.22
C LEU A 333 -6.80 -6.62 -29.98
N ALA A 334 -6.36 -6.13 -28.82
CA ALA A 334 -4.95 -6.18 -28.43
C ALA A 334 -4.44 -7.63 -28.43
N THR A 335 -5.20 -8.54 -27.83
CA THR A 335 -4.88 -9.97 -27.80
C THR A 335 -4.79 -10.56 -29.20
N LYS A 336 -5.83 -10.37 -30.02
CA LYS A 336 -5.88 -10.86 -31.40
C LYS A 336 -4.70 -10.34 -32.24
N TRP A 337 -4.37 -9.06 -32.09
CA TRP A 337 -3.27 -8.45 -32.84
C TRP A 337 -1.92 -9.04 -32.43
N VAL A 338 -1.65 -9.22 -31.12
CA VAL A 338 -0.40 -9.83 -30.64
C VAL A 338 -0.26 -11.27 -31.11
N LEU A 339 -1.32 -12.07 -31.02
CA LEU A 339 -1.30 -13.46 -31.49
C LEU A 339 -1.07 -13.60 -32.99
N LYS A 340 -1.52 -12.62 -33.76
CA LYS A 340 -1.29 -12.51 -35.20
C LYS A 340 0.12 -12.00 -35.55
N ASN A 341 0.77 -11.30 -34.62
CA ASN A 341 2.10 -10.71 -34.73
C ASN A 341 3.05 -11.22 -33.62
N PRO A 342 3.33 -12.52 -33.55
CA PRO A 342 4.06 -13.12 -32.43
C PRO A 342 5.55 -12.76 -32.38
N ASN A 343 6.13 -12.27 -33.48
CA ASN A 343 7.53 -11.87 -33.51
C ASN A 343 7.70 -10.48 -32.88
N PRO A 344 8.45 -10.33 -31.77
CA PRO A 344 8.56 -9.07 -31.08
C PRO A 344 9.15 -7.95 -31.95
N VAL A 345 8.52 -6.80 -31.92
CA VAL A 345 9.04 -5.56 -32.49
C VAL A 345 9.48 -4.67 -31.33
N LYS A 346 10.74 -4.23 -31.36
CA LYS A 346 11.28 -3.34 -30.33
C LYS A 346 10.48 -2.04 -30.28
N LEU A 347 10.03 -1.66 -29.10
CA LEU A 347 9.33 -0.40 -28.91
C LEU A 347 10.32 0.76 -28.88
N GLU A 348 10.11 1.76 -29.74
CA GLU A 348 10.78 3.05 -29.64
C GLU A 348 10.20 3.85 -28.47
N LYS A 349 11.00 4.81 -27.96
CA LYS A 349 10.58 5.59 -26.80
C LYS A 349 9.25 6.30 -27.03
N PRO A 350 8.19 5.98 -26.27
CA PRO A 350 6.88 6.60 -26.48
C PRO A 350 6.88 8.09 -26.20
N ALA A 351 5.98 8.83 -26.87
CA ALA A 351 5.79 10.26 -26.67
C ALA A 351 4.94 10.61 -25.43
N TYR A 352 4.65 9.64 -24.58
CA TYR A 352 3.90 9.75 -23.31
C TYR A 352 4.68 9.12 -22.16
N LYS A 353 4.33 9.49 -20.91
CA LYS A 353 5.11 9.12 -19.71
C LYS A 353 4.40 8.16 -18.76
N ARG A 354 3.27 7.57 -19.14
CA ARG A 354 2.49 6.68 -18.26
C ARG A 354 2.71 5.21 -18.52
#